data_5d42aab7e14b3f8c5cb4fe0e80580020
#
_entry.id   5d42aab7e14b3f8c5cb4fe0e80580020
#
_cell.length_a   1.000
_cell.length_b   1.000
_cell.length_c   1.000
_cell.angle_alpha   90.00
_cell.angle_beta   90.00
_cell.angle_gamma   90.00
#
_symmetry.space_group_name_H-M   'P 1'
#
loop_
_entity.id
_entity.type
_entity.pdbx_description
1 polymer ?
#
loop_
_entity_poly.entity_id
_entity_poly.type
_entity_poly.pdbx_seq_one_letter_code
_entity_poly.pdbx_strand_id
1 'polypeptide(L)'
;MQVCYAGRVQGVGFRYTAKSVASGFEVTGTVRNLPDGRVELVAEGAQDELEAFRQAIHESGLDHFIRKEDVSWDEATNEFRGFEIVS
;
A
#
# COMPACT_ATOMS: atom_id res chain seq x y z
N MET A 1 6.87 6.27 3.03
CA MET A 1 6.04 5.37 3.88
C MET A 1 6.18 3.94 3.38
N GLN A 2 6.43 3.03 4.27
CA GLN A 2 6.39 1.61 3.97
C GLN A 2 5.39 0.95 4.90
N VAL A 3 4.53 0.10 4.35
CA VAL A 3 3.53 -0.62 5.13
C VAL A 3 3.62 -2.10 4.79
N CYS A 4 3.71 -2.93 5.82
CA CYS A 4 3.60 -4.38 5.65
C CYS A 4 2.27 -4.83 6.25
N TYR A 5 1.44 -5.43 5.41
CA TYR A 5 0.14 -5.94 5.81
C TYR A 5 0.22 -7.44 6.02
N ALA A 6 -0.25 -7.91 7.16
CA ALA A 6 -0.34 -9.33 7.46
C ALA A 6 -1.82 -9.74 7.62
N GLY A 7 -2.11 -10.99 7.36
CA GLY A 7 -3.45 -11.55 7.42
C GLY A 7 -3.76 -12.32 6.15
N ARG A 8 -5.02 -12.34 5.76
CA ARG A 8 -5.45 -13.01 4.53
C ARG A 8 -5.40 -12.02 3.37
N VAL A 9 -4.20 -11.47 3.15
CA VAL A 9 -4.01 -10.33 2.23
C VAL A 9 -3.59 -10.72 0.82
N GLN A 10 -3.15 -11.96 0.61
CA GLN A 10 -2.82 -12.45 -0.73
C GLN A 10 -3.99 -13.23 -1.32
N GLY A 11 -4.17 -13.14 -2.63
CA GLY A 11 -5.24 -13.87 -3.32
C GLY A 11 -6.63 -13.25 -3.19
N VAL A 12 -6.71 -12.02 -2.66
CA VAL A 12 -8.00 -11.31 -2.46
C VAL A 12 -8.08 -10.03 -3.29
N GLY A 13 -7.15 -9.84 -4.23
CA GLY A 13 -7.11 -8.64 -5.08
C GLY A 13 -6.51 -7.42 -4.39
N PHE A 14 -5.75 -7.62 -3.31
CA PHE A 14 -5.18 -6.52 -2.53
C PHE A 14 -4.35 -5.57 -3.38
N ARG A 15 -3.42 -6.11 -4.19
CA ARG A 15 -2.52 -5.31 -5.00
C ARG A 15 -3.27 -4.44 -6.01
N TYR A 16 -4.26 -5.01 -6.69
CA TYR A 16 -5.07 -4.30 -7.67
C TYR A 16 -5.92 -3.23 -6.99
N THR A 17 -6.52 -3.54 -5.85
CA THR A 17 -7.31 -2.57 -5.10
C THR A 17 -6.44 -1.43 -4.61
N ALA A 18 -5.25 -1.71 -4.06
CA ALA A 18 -4.34 -0.68 -3.60
C ALA A 18 -3.91 0.24 -4.75
N LYS A 19 -3.61 -0.33 -5.91
CA LYS A 19 -3.27 0.47 -7.09
C LYS A 19 -4.44 1.34 -7.53
N SER A 20 -5.64 0.80 -7.53
CA SER A 20 -6.85 1.54 -7.88
C SER A 20 -7.09 2.70 -6.91
N VAL A 21 -6.96 2.44 -5.61
CA VAL A 21 -7.11 3.47 -4.58
C VAL A 21 -6.06 4.56 -4.76
N ALA A 22 -4.81 4.18 -5.07
CA ALA A 22 -3.72 5.12 -5.26
C ALA A 22 -4.01 6.14 -6.36
N SER A 23 -4.82 5.78 -7.35
CA SER A 23 -5.16 6.68 -8.45
C SER A 23 -5.95 7.92 -7.99
N GLY A 24 -6.53 7.89 -6.81
CA GLY A 24 -7.25 9.01 -6.21
C GLY A 24 -6.38 9.92 -5.34
N PHE A 25 -5.09 9.65 -5.24
CA PHE A 25 -4.18 10.41 -4.37
C PHE A 25 -2.90 10.77 -5.10
N GLU A 26 -2.24 11.82 -4.65
CA GLU A 26 -0.96 12.22 -5.21
C GLU A 26 0.17 11.44 -4.54
N VAL A 27 0.23 10.15 -4.84
CA VAL A 27 1.23 9.24 -4.30
C VAL A 27 1.84 8.42 -5.42
N THR A 28 3.11 8.05 -5.24
CA THR A 28 3.81 7.12 -6.11
C THR A 28 4.35 5.98 -5.27
N GLY A 29 4.63 4.85 -5.88
CA GLY A 29 5.17 3.72 -5.13
C GLY A 29 4.92 2.38 -5.77
N THR A 30 4.98 1.34 -4.95
CA THR A 30 4.82 -0.05 -5.38
C THR A 30 4.06 -0.84 -4.34
N VAL A 31 3.43 -1.93 -4.80
CA VAL A 31 2.82 -2.93 -3.93
C VAL A 31 3.19 -4.31 -4.46
N ARG A 32 3.58 -5.21 -3.56
CA ARG A 32 3.98 -6.57 -3.93
C ARG A 32 3.61 -7.57 -2.84
N ASN A 33 3.45 -8.82 -3.26
CA ASN A 33 3.33 -9.93 -2.34
C ASN A 33 4.72 -10.34 -1.85
N LEU A 34 4.85 -10.61 -0.55
CA LEU A 34 6.08 -11.16 0.02
C LEU A 34 5.97 -12.69 0.11
N PRO A 35 7.11 -13.41 0.10
CA PRO A 35 7.09 -14.88 0.18
C PRO A 35 6.45 -15.44 1.44
N ASP A 36 6.41 -14.67 2.53
CA ASP A 36 5.86 -15.10 3.81
C ASP A 36 4.34 -14.88 3.93
N GLY A 37 3.68 -14.43 2.85
CA GLY A 37 2.24 -14.22 2.82
C GLY A 37 1.80 -12.80 3.10
N ARG A 38 2.71 -11.91 3.47
CA ARG A 38 2.39 -10.50 3.68
C ARG A 38 2.35 -9.74 2.35
N VAL A 39 1.80 -8.55 2.38
CA VAL A 39 1.85 -7.59 1.27
C VAL A 39 2.66 -6.38 1.72
N GLU A 40 3.62 -5.98 0.93
CA GLU A 40 4.43 -4.78 1.17
C GLU A 40 3.98 -3.67 0.24
N LEU A 41 3.73 -2.50 0.82
CA LEU A 41 3.38 -1.30 0.09
C LEU A 41 4.43 -0.23 0.42
N VAL A 42 5.01 0.35 -0.61
CA VAL A 42 5.93 1.50 -0.47
C VAL A 42 5.31 2.66 -1.22
N ALA A 43 5.14 3.78 -0.55
CA ALA A 43 4.51 4.95 -1.17
C ALA A 43 5.22 6.23 -0.75
N GLU A 44 5.28 7.16 -1.68
CA GLU A 44 5.90 8.47 -1.50
C GLU A 44 4.92 9.56 -1.89
N GLY A 45 5.00 10.68 -1.21
CA GLY A 45 4.13 11.83 -1.39
C GLY A 45 4.09 12.67 -0.14
N ALA A 46 3.25 13.68 -0.12
CA ALA A 46 3.02 14.49 1.08
C ALA A 46 2.41 13.61 2.17
N GLN A 47 2.76 13.88 3.42
CA GLN A 47 2.33 13.05 4.54
C GLN A 47 0.81 12.96 4.65
N ASP A 48 0.10 14.06 4.44
CA ASP A 48 -1.36 14.08 4.49
C ASP A 48 -1.98 13.21 3.39
N GLU A 49 -1.40 13.21 2.19
CA GLU A 49 -1.83 12.35 1.09
C GLU A 49 -1.55 10.88 1.40
N LEU A 50 -0.39 10.56 1.97
CA LEU A 50 -0.04 9.20 2.34
C LEU A 50 -0.96 8.65 3.42
N GLU A 51 -1.29 9.45 4.42
CA GLU A 51 -2.20 9.01 5.48
C GLU A 51 -3.63 8.84 4.97
N ALA A 52 -4.09 9.74 4.11
CA ALA A 52 -5.40 9.61 3.48
C ALA A 52 -5.47 8.37 2.58
N PHE A 53 -4.40 8.10 1.84
CA PHE A 53 -4.29 6.91 1.01
C PHE A 53 -4.37 5.63 1.86
N ARG A 54 -3.62 5.57 2.95
CA ARG A 54 -3.65 4.42 3.86
C ARG A 54 -5.04 4.19 4.45
N GLN A 55 -5.71 5.27 4.85
CA GLN A 55 -7.09 5.19 5.35
C GLN A 55 -8.05 4.68 4.27
N ALA A 56 -7.89 5.16 3.04
CA ALA A 56 -8.74 4.73 1.92
C ALA A 56 -8.56 3.25 1.59
N ILE A 57 -7.37 2.69 1.78
CA ILE A 57 -7.15 1.25 1.63
C ILE A 57 -8.03 0.48 2.62
N HIS A 58 -8.08 0.91 3.88
CA HIS A 58 -8.95 0.27 4.87
C HIS A 58 -10.43 0.41 4.50
N GLU A 59 -10.81 1.54 3.92
CA GLU A 59 -12.21 1.79 3.55
C GLU A 59 -12.63 1.11 2.25
N SER A 60 -11.68 0.54 1.51
CA SER A 60 -11.94 -0.13 0.23
C SER A 60 -12.51 -1.54 0.36
N GLY A 61 -12.70 -2.04 1.58
CA GLY A 61 -13.13 -3.41 1.84
C GLY A 61 -11.98 -4.35 2.17
N LEU A 62 -10.73 -3.93 2.01
CA LEU A 62 -9.57 -4.76 2.34
C LEU A 62 -9.38 -4.95 3.84
N ASP A 63 -10.00 -4.10 4.65
CA ASP A 63 -9.89 -4.14 6.11
C ASP A 63 -10.24 -5.51 6.69
N HIS A 64 -11.19 -6.21 6.09
CA HIS A 64 -11.60 -7.55 6.51
C HIS A 64 -10.46 -8.56 6.47
N PHE A 65 -9.46 -8.34 5.62
CA PHE A 65 -8.36 -9.28 5.39
C PHE A 65 -7.10 -8.90 6.14
N ILE A 66 -7.04 -7.67 6.67
CA ILE A 66 -5.86 -7.16 7.35
C ILE A 66 -5.97 -7.51 8.84
N ARG A 67 -4.97 -8.23 9.37
CA ARG A 67 -4.87 -8.54 10.80
C ARG A 67 -3.84 -7.68 11.48
N LYS A 68 -2.81 -7.26 10.74
CA LYS A 68 -1.73 -6.45 11.28
C LYS A 68 -1.23 -5.51 10.19
N GLU A 69 -0.92 -4.29 10.59
CA GLU A 69 -0.39 -3.26 9.72
C GLU A 69 0.83 -2.65 10.40
N ASP A 70 2.01 -2.87 9.82
CA ASP A 70 3.26 -2.29 10.33
C ASP A 70 3.66 -1.14 9.42
N VAL A 71 3.69 0.07 9.95
CA VAL A 71 4.00 1.28 9.20
C VAL A 71 5.35 1.82 9.62
N SER A 72 6.19 2.13 8.64
CA SER A 72 7.48 2.79 8.84
C SER A 72 7.54 4.04 7.97
N TRP A 73 8.15 5.09 8.47
CA TRP A 73 8.32 6.33 7.75
C TRP A 73 9.80 6.54 7.44
N ASP A 74 10.08 6.83 6.17
CA ASP A 74 11.41 7.10 5.67
C ASP A 74 11.38 8.29 4.73
N GLU A 75 12.56 8.83 4.41
CA GLU A 75 12.65 9.91 3.45
C GLU A 75 12.29 9.42 2.05
N ALA A 76 11.63 10.29 1.26
CA ALA A 76 11.31 9.99 -0.12
C ALA A 76 12.59 9.89 -0.95
N THR A 77 12.64 8.88 -1.83
CA THR A 77 13.78 8.67 -2.72
C THR A 77 13.55 9.29 -4.08
N ASN A 78 12.28 9.62 -4.40
CA ASN A 78 11.84 10.16 -5.69
C ASN A 78 12.16 9.23 -6.87
N GLU A 79 12.20 7.92 -6.61
CA GLU A 79 12.52 6.91 -7.63
C GLU A 79 11.28 6.41 -8.38
N PHE A 80 10.08 6.60 -7.81
CA PHE A 80 8.86 6.03 -8.37
C PHE A 80 8.22 6.98 -9.37
N ARG A 81 7.61 6.43 -10.42
CA ARG A 81 6.95 7.20 -11.48
C ARG A 81 5.47 6.87 -11.62
N GLY A 82 4.83 6.54 -10.59
CA GLY A 82 3.43 6.15 -10.58
C GLY A 82 3.28 5.13 -9.49
N PHE A 83 2.16 4.43 -9.47
CA PHE A 83 1.94 3.38 -8.48
C PHE A 83 1.79 2.06 -9.22
N GLU A 84 2.71 1.12 -8.96
CA GLU A 84 2.84 -0.10 -9.74
C GLU A 84 2.76 -1.35 -8.87
N ILE A 85 2.18 -2.41 -9.46
CA ILE A 85 2.26 -3.75 -8.89
C ILE A 85 3.57 -4.36 -9.35
N VAL A 86 4.39 -4.85 -8.41
CA VAL A 86 5.68 -5.44 -8.72
C VAL A 86 5.80 -6.83 -8.10
N SER A 87 6.83 -7.55 -8.52
CA SER A 87 7.07 -8.92 -8.03
C SER A 87 7.90 -8.92 -6.76
#